data_0d8760146e49b495d0ddf160dbd5f534
#
_entry.id   0d8760146e49b495d0ddf160dbd5f534
#
_cell.length_a   1.000
_cell.length_b   1.000
_cell.length_c   1.000
_cell.angle_alpha   90.00
_cell.angle_beta   90.00
_cell.angle_gamma   90.00
#
_symmetry.space_group_name_H-M   'P 1'
#
loop_
_entity.id
_entity.type
_entity.pdbx_description
1 polymer ?
#
loop_
_entity_poly.entity_id
_entity_poly.type
_entity_poly.pdbx_seq_one_letter_code
_entity_poly.pdbx_strand_id
1 'polypeptide(L)'
;MGSNYPAATSRSAELHDRGKSVIPDGVSRSTVIIRPHPIYVDHAQGAWVTDVDGNRYLDCNNNFTSIILGHADPKIESAVRKQLASGTAFSMATESEIQLAELLCDRVASCEQIRFCNSGTEAVMGAIKAARAFTERPAIIKVEGSYHGTYDHAEASLGSDPSNWGLPNRPMTIPYASGAPGSLTD
;
A
#
# COMPACT_ATOMS: atom_id res chain seq x y z
N MET A 1 29.29 -11.03 13.06
CA MET A 1 28.54 -9.75 13.14
C MET A 1 27.29 -10.05 13.92
N GLY A 2 27.12 -9.47 15.13
CA GLY A 2 25.91 -9.65 15.93
C GLY A 2 24.71 -9.09 15.16
N SER A 3 23.60 -9.81 15.20
CA SER A 3 22.34 -9.33 14.63
C SER A 3 21.92 -8.07 15.39
N ASN A 4 21.77 -6.94 14.70
CA ASN A 4 21.21 -5.70 15.27
C ASN A 4 19.67 -5.77 15.38
N TYR A 5 19.09 -6.96 15.24
CA TYR A 5 17.65 -7.15 15.38
C TYR A 5 17.27 -7.15 16.87
N PRO A 6 16.15 -6.52 17.27
CA PRO A 6 15.70 -6.46 18.64
C PRO A 6 15.59 -7.86 19.29
N ALA A 7 15.98 -7.95 20.55
CA ALA A 7 15.96 -9.22 21.30
C ALA A 7 14.53 -9.78 21.42
N ALA A 8 14.41 -11.10 21.61
CA ALA A 8 13.13 -11.77 21.82
C ALA A 8 12.36 -11.27 23.08
N THR A 9 13.06 -10.61 24.00
CA THR A 9 12.52 -9.99 25.22
C THR A 9 12.38 -8.47 25.09
N SER A 10 12.48 -7.93 23.87
CA SER A 10 12.34 -6.50 23.61
C SER A 10 10.90 -6.02 23.75
N ARG A 11 10.72 -4.71 23.83
CA ARG A 11 9.39 -4.08 23.82
C ARG A 11 8.63 -4.39 22.52
N SER A 12 9.33 -4.48 21.39
CA SER A 12 8.74 -4.91 20.12
C SER A 12 8.16 -6.32 20.20
N ALA A 13 8.86 -7.26 20.87
CA ALA A 13 8.35 -8.62 21.07
C ALA A 13 7.07 -8.64 21.94
N GLU A 14 7.07 -7.89 23.05
CA GLU A 14 5.89 -7.76 23.92
C GLU A 14 4.67 -7.18 23.18
N LEU A 15 4.89 -6.14 22.36
CA LEU A 15 3.82 -5.54 21.55
C LEU A 15 3.29 -6.50 20.50
N HIS A 16 4.16 -7.30 19.88
CA HIS A 16 3.74 -8.32 18.94
C HIS A 16 2.87 -9.39 19.61
N ASP A 17 3.25 -9.88 20.79
CA ASP A 17 2.45 -10.85 21.52
C ASP A 17 1.09 -10.29 21.93
N ARG A 18 1.02 -9.05 22.36
CA ARG A 18 -0.25 -8.35 22.59
C ARG A 18 -1.05 -8.20 21.29
N GLY A 19 -0.40 -7.82 20.21
CA GLY A 19 -1.03 -7.64 18.89
C GLY A 19 -1.71 -8.91 18.41
N LYS A 20 -1.07 -10.06 18.55
CA LYS A 20 -1.62 -11.38 18.15
C LYS A 20 -2.95 -11.74 18.83
N SER A 21 -3.25 -11.16 19.98
CA SER A 21 -4.56 -11.42 20.65
C SER A 21 -5.74 -10.69 20.00
N VAL A 22 -5.48 -9.66 19.17
CA VAL A 22 -6.52 -8.78 18.62
C VAL A 22 -6.36 -8.48 17.12
N ILE A 23 -5.20 -8.79 16.55
CA ILE A 23 -4.89 -8.58 15.12
C ILE A 23 -4.28 -9.88 14.58
N PRO A 24 -4.77 -10.46 13.48
CA PRO A 24 -4.13 -11.60 12.83
C PRO A 24 -2.63 -11.34 12.61
N ASP A 25 -1.77 -12.29 12.99
CA ASP A 25 -0.30 -12.16 12.96
C ASP A 25 0.27 -10.95 13.71
N GLY A 26 -0.52 -10.29 14.57
CA GLY A 26 -0.11 -9.17 15.41
C GLY A 26 0.07 -7.84 14.69
N VAL A 27 -0.11 -7.79 13.36
CA VAL A 27 0.05 -6.60 12.53
C VAL A 27 -0.93 -6.59 11.35
N SER A 28 -1.36 -5.42 10.90
CA SER A 28 -2.33 -5.28 9.82
C SER A 28 -1.74 -5.40 8.41
N ARG A 29 -0.41 -5.30 8.27
CA ARG A 29 0.28 -5.39 6.98
C ARG A 29 1.11 -6.67 6.91
N SER A 30 0.82 -7.56 5.98
CA SER A 30 1.61 -8.78 5.75
C SER A 30 3.08 -8.49 5.42
N THR A 31 3.34 -7.37 4.73
CA THR A 31 4.69 -6.95 4.32
C THR A 31 5.62 -6.54 5.47
N VAL A 32 5.09 -6.31 6.66
CA VAL A 32 5.90 -6.01 7.85
C VAL A 32 6.08 -7.22 8.78
N ILE A 33 5.55 -8.38 8.40
CA ILE A 33 5.75 -9.63 9.15
C ILE A 33 7.18 -10.10 8.94
N ILE A 34 8.02 -9.90 9.95
CA ILE A 34 9.44 -10.28 9.95
C ILE A 34 9.66 -11.19 11.15
N ARG A 35 10.46 -12.23 10.98
CA ARG A 35 10.83 -13.13 12.09
C ARG A 35 12.08 -12.61 12.82
N PRO A 36 12.18 -12.77 14.14
CA PRO A 36 11.26 -13.47 15.05
C PRO A 36 9.96 -12.70 15.37
N HIS A 37 9.94 -11.39 15.24
CA HIS A 37 8.78 -10.50 15.42
C HIS A 37 8.98 -9.22 14.62
N PRO A 38 7.92 -8.47 14.24
CA PRO A 38 8.05 -7.16 13.61
C PRO A 38 8.75 -6.14 14.52
N ILE A 39 9.38 -5.13 13.94
CA ILE A 39 9.86 -3.95 14.66
C ILE A 39 8.67 -2.98 14.80
N TYR A 40 8.42 -2.53 16.02
CA TYR A 40 7.40 -1.53 16.32
C TYR A 40 8.04 -0.15 16.41
N VAL A 41 7.58 0.77 15.59
CA VAL A 41 8.09 2.14 15.50
C VAL A 41 7.48 3.01 16.59
N ASP A 42 8.30 3.82 17.24
CA ASP A 42 7.88 4.86 18.16
C ASP A 42 7.71 6.19 17.41
N HIS A 43 8.77 6.66 16.75
CA HIS A 43 8.75 7.91 15.98
C HIS A 43 9.71 7.85 14.79
N ALA A 44 9.57 8.84 13.88
CA ALA A 44 10.46 8.97 12.74
C ALA A 44 10.66 10.45 12.38
N GLN A 45 11.84 10.78 11.82
CA GLN A 45 12.15 12.12 11.35
C GLN A 45 13.13 12.07 10.17
N GLY A 46 12.85 12.80 9.11
CA GLY A 46 13.65 12.78 7.88
C GLY A 46 13.75 11.36 7.33
N ALA A 47 14.96 10.86 7.16
CA ALA A 47 15.22 9.50 6.66
C ALA A 47 15.35 8.44 7.78
N TRP A 48 15.06 8.78 9.01
CA TRP A 48 15.32 7.91 10.15
C TRP A 48 14.06 7.53 10.90
N VAL A 49 14.00 6.26 11.28
CA VAL A 49 12.95 5.66 12.12
C VAL A 49 13.57 5.19 13.42
N THR A 50 12.91 5.45 14.55
CA THR A 50 13.30 4.96 15.87
C THR A 50 12.24 3.99 16.35
N ASP A 51 12.66 2.80 16.80
CA ASP A 51 11.75 1.81 17.35
C ASP A 51 11.43 2.06 18.83
N VAL A 52 10.49 1.29 19.36
CA VAL A 52 10.06 1.37 20.77
C VAL A 52 11.13 0.90 21.76
N ASP A 53 12.20 0.30 21.27
CA ASP A 53 13.36 -0.14 22.04
C ASP A 53 14.52 0.88 21.98
N GLY A 54 14.33 2.01 21.26
CA GLY A 54 15.29 3.10 21.12
C GLY A 54 16.34 2.88 20.02
N ASN A 55 16.22 1.82 19.23
CA ASN A 55 17.13 1.60 18.10
C ASN A 55 16.74 2.48 16.92
N ARG A 56 17.75 2.95 16.19
CA ARG A 56 17.59 3.86 15.07
C ARG A 56 17.97 3.20 13.76
N TYR A 57 17.10 3.33 12.76
CA TYR A 57 17.24 2.72 11.43
C TYR A 57 17.13 3.76 10.34
N LEU A 58 17.91 3.59 9.27
CA LEU A 58 17.69 4.32 8.03
C LEU A 58 16.51 3.69 7.29
N ASP A 59 15.46 4.47 7.02
CA ASP A 59 14.28 4.00 6.29
C ASP A 59 14.53 4.04 4.78
N CYS A 60 14.98 2.91 4.24
CA CYS A 60 15.14 2.73 2.79
C CYS A 60 13.84 2.28 2.11
N ASN A 61 12.79 1.97 2.85
CA ASN A 61 11.50 1.58 2.29
C ASN A 61 10.59 2.80 2.00
N ASN A 62 10.72 3.83 2.85
CA ASN A 62 10.00 5.10 2.69
C ASN A 62 8.47 4.90 2.57
N ASN A 63 7.92 3.98 3.39
CA ASN A 63 6.53 3.54 3.33
C ASN A 63 6.06 3.20 1.90
N PHE A 64 6.82 2.33 1.22
CA PHE A 64 6.62 1.98 -0.20
C PHE A 64 6.61 3.21 -1.12
N THR A 65 7.62 4.08 -0.95
CA THR A 65 7.85 5.31 -1.72
C THR A 65 6.83 6.44 -1.56
N SER A 66 5.91 6.33 -0.59
CA SER A 66 4.88 7.36 -0.39
C SER A 66 5.35 8.60 0.39
N ILE A 67 6.42 8.47 1.20
CA ILE A 67 6.93 9.57 2.05
C ILE A 67 8.15 10.23 1.38
N ILE A 68 7.95 10.86 0.25
CA ILE A 68 9.03 11.41 -0.60
C ILE A 68 9.81 12.57 0.03
N LEU A 69 9.23 13.30 0.98
CA LEU A 69 9.88 14.41 1.69
C LEU A 69 10.54 13.98 3.01
N GLY A 70 10.45 12.69 3.34
CA GLY A 70 10.88 12.16 4.63
C GLY A 70 9.79 12.27 5.71
N HIS A 71 10.08 11.64 6.85
CA HIS A 71 9.17 11.64 8.00
C HIS A 71 9.14 13.00 8.70
N ALA A 72 7.97 13.38 9.19
CA ALA A 72 7.74 14.58 9.99
C ALA A 72 8.30 15.87 9.32
N ASP A 73 8.09 16.03 8.00
CA ASP A 73 8.45 17.27 7.31
C ASP A 73 7.66 18.45 7.92
N PRO A 74 8.34 19.54 8.38
CA PRO A 74 7.67 20.62 9.12
C PRO A 74 6.68 21.42 8.29
N LYS A 75 6.84 21.47 6.97
CA LYS A 75 5.88 22.17 6.08
C LYS A 75 4.60 21.36 5.94
N ILE A 76 4.73 20.04 5.76
CA ILE A 76 3.58 19.13 5.72
C ILE A 76 2.86 19.12 7.05
N GLU A 77 3.59 19.00 8.16
CA GLU A 77 3.03 19.01 9.51
C GLU A 77 2.23 20.30 9.78
N SER A 78 2.79 21.46 9.44
CA SER A 78 2.12 22.76 9.61
C SER A 78 0.83 22.85 8.79
N ALA A 79 0.84 22.42 7.54
CA ALA A 79 -0.34 22.42 6.68
C ALA A 79 -1.43 21.47 7.22
N VAL A 80 -1.05 20.27 7.67
CA VAL A 80 -1.98 19.31 8.26
C VAL A 80 -2.61 19.86 9.54
N ARG A 81 -1.81 20.44 10.45
CA ARG A 81 -2.32 21.05 11.69
C ARG A 81 -3.31 22.17 11.41
N LYS A 82 -3.05 23.00 10.40
CA LYS A 82 -3.98 24.05 9.99
C LYS A 82 -5.31 23.45 9.49
N GLN A 83 -5.26 22.42 8.67
CA GLN A 83 -6.47 21.78 8.14
C GLN A 83 -7.26 21.04 9.23
N LEU A 84 -6.59 20.41 10.20
CA LEU A 84 -7.23 19.75 11.34
C LEU A 84 -8.13 20.70 12.14
N ALA A 85 -7.73 21.96 12.29
CA ALA A 85 -8.52 22.98 12.99
C ALA A 85 -9.83 23.34 12.25
N SER A 86 -9.92 23.05 10.95
CA SER A 86 -11.10 23.31 10.10
C SER A 86 -11.89 22.06 9.75
N GLY A 87 -11.44 20.89 10.20
CA GLY A 87 -12.04 19.59 9.87
C GLY A 87 -11.36 18.90 8.68
N THR A 88 -11.51 17.57 8.61
CA THR A 88 -10.80 16.73 7.64
C THR A 88 -11.71 15.78 6.86
N ALA A 89 -12.98 15.65 7.25
CA ALA A 89 -13.93 14.77 6.59
C ALA A 89 -15.29 15.44 6.49
N PHE A 90 -15.78 15.57 5.27
CA PHE A 90 -17.05 16.25 4.98
C PHE A 90 -17.87 15.39 4.01
N SER A 91 -19.20 15.43 4.16
CA SER A 91 -20.12 14.82 3.19
C SER A 91 -20.39 15.74 1.97
N MET A 92 -19.63 16.81 1.83
CA MET A 92 -19.75 17.82 0.78
C MET A 92 -18.40 18.05 0.12
N ALA A 93 -18.41 18.61 -1.09
CA ALA A 93 -17.20 18.97 -1.82
C ALA A 93 -16.40 20.06 -1.09
N THR A 94 -15.10 20.08 -1.30
CA THR A 94 -14.17 21.07 -0.74
C THR A 94 -13.34 21.71 -1.84
N GLU A 95 -12.92 22.96 -1.62
CA GLU A 95 -12.03 23.67 -2.54
C GLU A 95 -10.66 22.98 -2.63
N SER A 96 -10.16 22.40 -1.53
CA SER A 96 -8.88 21.70 -1.48
C SER A 96 -8.80 20.51 -2.45
N GLU A 97 -9.92 19.82 -2.67
CA GLU A 97 -10.02 18.73 -3.64
C GLU A 97 -9.84 19.25 -5.06
N ILE A 98 -10.49 20.37 -5.40
CA ILE A 98 -10.39 21.01 -6.71
C ILE A 98 -8.95 21.49 -6.95
N GLN A 99 -8.37 22.21 -5.98
CA GLN A 99 -6.99 22.70 -6.08
C GLN A 99 -5.96 21.59 -6.30
N LEU A 100 -6.13 20.45 -5.63
CA LEU A 100 -5.27 19.28 -5.85
C LEU A 100 -5.48 18.68 -7.23
N ALA A 101 -6.72 18.59 -7.72
CA ALA A 101 -7.03 18.08 -9.05
C ALA A 101 -6.40 18.96 -10.14
N GLU A 102 -6.57 20.29 -10.04
CA GLU A 102 -5.97 21.27 -10.96
C GLU A 102 -4.45 21.14 -11.00
N LEU A 103 -3.79 21.06 -9.84
CA LEU A 103 -2.35 20.89 -9.73
C LEU A 103 -1.85 19.61 -10.44
N LEU A 104 -2.56 18.51 -10.28
CA LEU A 104 -2.18 17.24 -10.87
C LEU A 104 -2.43 17.21 -12.37
N CYS A 105 -3.55 17.76 -12.85
CA CYS A 105 -3.85 17.89 -14.28
C CYS A 105 -2.83 18.83 -14.98
N ASP A 106 -2.40 19.89 -14.34
CA ASP A 106 -1.36 20.78 -14.88
C ASP A 106 0.00 20.07 -15.02
N ARG A 107 0.35 19.20 -14.07
CA ARG A 107 1.66 18.50 -14.06
C ARG A 107 1.72 17.23 -14.88
N VAL A 108 0.61 16.59 -15.11
CA VAL A 108 0.53 15.30 -15.81
C VAL A 108 -0.21 15.50 -17.14
N ALA A 109 0.53 15.67 -18.21
CA ALA A 109 -0.01 16.04 -19.53
C ALA A 109 -1.09 15.09 -20.09
N SER A 110 -1.12 13.82 -19.67
CA SER A 110 -2.14 12.84 -20.06
C SER A 110 -3.36 12.82 -19.13
N CYS A 111 -3.39 13.67 -18.10
CA CYS A 111 -4.46 13.69 -17.11
C CYS A 111 -5.37 14.89 -17.32
N GLU A 112 -6.51 14.66 -17.94
CA GLU A 112 -7.53 15.71 -18.18
C GLU A 112 -8.48 15.89 -16.98
N GLN A 113 -8.79 14.80 -16.29
CA GLN A 113 -9.70 14.80 -15.14
C GLN A 113 -9.25 13.75 -14.12
N ILE A 114 -9.51 14.00 -12.85
CA ILE A 114 -9.14 13.12 -11.74
C ILE A 114 -10.36 12.76 -10.90
N ARG A 115 -10.36 11.50 -10.46
CA ARG A 115 -11.21 11.03 -9.37
C ARG A 115 -10.33 10.50 -8.25
N PHE A 116 -10.46 11.07 -7.06
CA PHE A 116 -9.74 10.60 -5.88
C PHE A 116 -10.42 9.38 -5.25
N CYS A 117 -9.60 8.50 -4.68
CA CYS A 117 -10.00 7.29 -3.96
C CYS A 117 -9.18 7.21 -2.67
N ASN A 118 -9.64 6.40 -1.69
CA ASN A 118 -8.94 6.25 -0.41
C ASN A 118 -7.73 5.31 -0.48
N SER A 119 -7.61 4.49 -1.52
CA SER A 119 -6.51 3.53 -1.68
C SER A 119 -6.21 3.25 -3.14
N GLY A 120 -4.99 2.71 -3.40
CA GLY A 120 -4.63 2.22 -4.73
C GLY A 120 -5.53 1.05 -5.19
N THR A 121 -6.00 0.21 -4.28
CA THR A 121 -6.96 -0.85 -4.58
C THR A 121 -8.27 -0.29 -5.14
N GLU A 122 -8.84 0.73 -4.50
CA GLU A 122 -10.06 1.38 -5.00
C GLU A 122 -9.83 2.06 -6.35
N ALA A 123 -8.70 2.73 -6.52
CA ALA A 123 -8.35 3.39 -7.78
C ALA A 123 -8.24 2.38 -8.92
N VAL A 124 -7.53 1.28 -8.73
CA VAL A 124 -7.38 0.21 -9.74
C VAL A 124 -8.73 -0.46 -10.04
N MET A 125 -9.52 -0.76 -9.01
CA MET A 125 -10.87 -1.30 -9.19
C MET A 125 -11.75 -0.35 -10.02
N GLY A 126 -11.69 0.94 -9.73
CA GLY A 126 -12.39 1.97 -10.49
C GLY A 126 -11.92 2.05 -11.94
N ALA A 127 -10.61 2.03 -12.17
CA ALA A 127 -10.01 2.06 -13.50
C ALA A 127 -10.40 0.84 -14.35
N ILE A 128 -10.37 -0.38 -13.80
CA ILE A 128 -10.80 -1.59 -14.49
C ILE A 128 -12.28 -1.50 -14.87
N LYS A 129 -13.15 -1.06 -13.94
CA LYS A 129 -14.58 -0.88 -14.22
C LYS A 129 -14.83 0.17 -15.32
N ALA A 130 -14.14 1.30 -15.26
CA ALA A 130 -14.26 2.35 -16.27
C ALA A 130 -13.78 1.87 -17.65
N ALA A 131 -12.64 1.18 -17.71
CA ALA A 131 -12.11 0.61 -18.95
C ALA A 131 -13.07 -0.40 -19.59
N ARG A 132 -13.63 -1.30 -18.79
CA ARG A 132 -14.64 -2.28 -19.27
C ARG A 132 -15.90 -1.62 -19.76
N ALA A 133 -16.40 -0.62 -19.02
CA ALA A 133 -17.61 0.11 -19.44
C ALA A 133 -17.39 0.89 -20.74
N PHE A 134 -16.21 1.48 -20.91
CA PHE A 134 -15.88 2.26 -22.11
C PHE A 134 -15.63 1.38 -23.32
N THR A 135 -14.94 0.24 -23.15
CA THR A 135 -14.52 -0.63 -24.26
C THR A 135 -15.50 -1.75 -24.56
N GLU A 136 -16.43 -2.04 -23.64
CA GLU A 136 -17.34 -3.21 -23.65
C GLU A 136 -16.58 -4.55 -23.67
N ARG A 137 -15.30 -4.57 -23.23
CA ARG A 137 -14.44 -5.75 -23.19
C ARG A 137 -14.24 -6.23 -21.76
N PRO A 138 -14.49 -7.50 -21.44
CA PRO A 138 -14.35 -8.03 -20.07
C PRO A 138 -12.91 -8.33 -19.68
N ALA A 139 -12.05 -8.72 -20.63
CA ALA A 139 -10.68 -9.15 -20.36
C ALA A 139 -9.75 -7.98 -20.05
N ILE A 140 -8.78 -8.23 -19.16
CA ILE A 140 -7.68 -7.34 -18.86
C ILE A 140 -6.36 -8.07 -19.04
N ILE A 141 -5.30 -7.34 -19.35
CA ILE A 141 -3.94 -7.85 -19.38
C ILE A 141 -3.21 -7.28 -18.17
N LYS A 142 -2.52 -8.14 -17.44
CA LYS A 142 -1.72 -7.79 -16.27
C LYS A 142 -0.32 -8.36 -16.41
N VAL A 143 0.68 -7.59 -15.98
CA VAL A 143 2.06 -8.08 -15.91
C VAL A 143 2.20 -9.07 -14.76
N GLU A 144 2.82 -10.22 -15.05
CA GLU A 144 3.11 -11.27 -14.07
C GLU A 144 3.91 -10.71 -12.88
N GLY A 145 3.53 -11.07 -11.66
CA GLY A 145 4.18 -10.61 -10.44
C GLY A 145 3.89 -9.17 -10.02
N SER A 146 3.17 -8.38 -10.82
CA SER A 146 2.88 -6.98 -10.49
C SER A 146 1.75 -6.85 -9.47
N TYR A 147 1.97 -6.02 -8.43
CA TYR A 147 0.97 -5.71 -7.42
C TYR A 147 0.13 -4.48 -7.80
N HIS A 148 -1.18 -4.62 -7.78
CA HIS A 148 -2.14 -3.57 -8.09
C HIS A 148 -3.29 -3.47 -7.07
N GLY A 149 -3.01 -3.78 -5.81
CA GLY A 149 -4.00 -3.80 -4.73
C GLY A 149 -4.63 -5.18 -4.54
N THR A 150 -5.59 -5.26 -3.63
CA THR A 150 -6.23 -6.50 -3.17
C THR A 150 -7.63 -6.71 -3.77
N TYR A 151 -7.83 -6.26 -5.01
CA TYR A 151 -9.03 -6.54 -5.78
C TYR A 151 -8.83 -7.84 -6.57
N ASP A 152 -9.77 -8.76 -6.51
CA ASP A 152 -9.65 -10.11 -7.08
C ASP A 152 -9.01 -10.15 -8.47
N HIS A 153 -9.51 -9.35 -9.41
CA HIS A 153 -8.96 -9.29 -10.78
C HIS A 153 -7.53 -8.71 -10.85
N ALA A 154 -7.12 -7.94 -9.85
CA ALA A 154 -5.80 -7.34 -9.77
C ALA A 154 -4.78 -8.20 -9.04
N GLU A 155 -5.24 -9.19 -8.26
CA GLU A 155 -4.39 -10.12 -7.51
C GLU A 155 -3.96 -11.34 -8.32
N ALA A 156 -4.60 -11.62 -9.45
CA ALA A 156 -4.21 -12.73 -10.30
C ALA A 156 -2.71 -12.68 -10.63
N SER A 157 -2.03 -13.81 -10.53
CA SER A 157 -0.59 -13.98 -10.85
C SER A 157 0.35 -13.05 -10.06
N LEU A 158 0.00 -12.62 -8.85
CA LEU A 158 0.87 -11.75 -8.05
C LEU A 158 2.09 -12.49 -7.48
N GLY A 159 1.90 -13.70 -6.97
CA GLY A 159 2.94 -14.51 -6.33
C GLY A 159 3.28 -15.78 -7.11
N SER A 160 3.13 -15.78 -8.43
CA SER A 160 3.35 -16.97 -9.25
C SER A 160 4.83 -17.31 -9.39
N ASP A 161 5.13 -18.61 -9.40
CA ASP A 161 6.44 -19.17 -9.71
C ASP A 161 6.51 -19.49 -11.21
N PRO A 162 7.66 -19.32 -11.89
CA PRO A 162 7.82 -19.69 -13.29
C PRO A 162 7.39 -21.13 -13.63
N SER A 163 7.50 -22.05 -12.68
CA SER A 163 7.03 -23.43 -12.85
C SER A 163 5.51 -23.55 -13.02
N ASN A 164 4.75 -22.51 -12.62
CA ASN A 164 3.30 -22.48 -12.67
C ASN A 164 2.74 -21.63 -13.83
N TRP A 165 3.60 -21.02 -14.65
CA TRP A 165 3.15 -20.13 -15.72
C TRP A 165 2.51 -20.85 -16.91
N GLY A 166 2.53 -22.19 -16.91
CA GLY A 166 2.04 -23.01 -18.01
C GLY A 166 3.01 -23.06 -19.20
N LEU A 167 2.50 -23.43 -20.36
CA LEU A 167 3.31 -23.50 -21.57
C LEU A 167 3.41 -22.11 -22.22
N PRO A 168 4.50 -21.76 -22.93
CA PRO A 168 4.67 -20.46 -23.59
C PRO A 168 3.53 -20.10 -24.58
N ASN A 169 2.91 -21.10 -25.19
CA ASN A 169 1.79 -20.96 -26.10
C ASN A 169 0.41 -21.08 -25.42
N ARG A 170 0.40 -21.40 -24.12
CA ARG A 170 -0.78 -21.51 -23.29
C ARG A 170 -0.44 -21.08 -21.85
N PRO A 171 -0.22 -19.78 -21.62
CA PRO A 171 0.07 -19.27 -20.29
C PRO A 171 -1.12 -19.52 -19.35
N MET A 172 -0.84 -19.78 -18.09
CA MET A 172 -1.83 -19.97 -17.04
C MET A 172 -1.88 -18.74 -16.15
N THR A 173 -3.07 -18.32 -15.77
CA THR A 173 -3.30 -17.31 -14.74
C THR A 173 -3.51 -18.01 -13.40
N ILE A 174 -2.82 -17.56 -12.36
CA ILE A 174 -2.86 -18.21 -11.04
C ILE A 174 -3.38 -17.20 -10.02
N PRO A 175 -4.40 -17.54 -9.21
CA PRO A 175 -4.83 -16.71 -8.10
C PRO A 175 -3.68 -16.51 -7.10
N TYR A 176 -3.55 -15.32 -6.54
CA TYR A 176 -2.55 -15.05 -5.49
C TYR A 176 -2.84 -15.82 -4.20
N ALA A 177 -4.09 -15.94 -3.84
CA ALA A 177 -4.53 -16.58 -2.62
C ALA A 177 -5.76 -17.48 -2.87
N SER A 178 -5.97 -18.43 -1.97
CA SER A 178 -7.14 -19.32 -2.01
C SER A 178 -8.50 -18.61 -1.87
N GLY A 179 -8.49 -17.32 -1.51
CA GLY A 179 -9.68 -16.47 -1.45
C GLY A 179 -10.12 -15.88 -2.79
N ALA A 180 -9.25 -15.87 -3.81
CA ALA A 180 -9.64 -15.40 -5.13
C ALA A 180 -10.46 -16.47 -5.87
N PRO A 181 -11.59 -16.10 -6.51
CA PRO A 181 -12.43 -17.07 -7.25
C PRO A 181 -11.66 -17.69 -8.43
N GLY A 182 -11.76 -19.00 -8.61
CA GLY A 182 -11.14 -19.71 -9.75
C GLY A 182 -11.61 -19.21 -11.11
N SER A 183 -12.85 -18.72 -11.20
CA SER A 183 -13.42 -18.14 -12.43
C SER A 183 -12.73 -16.86 -12.93
N LEU A 184 -11.80 -16.30 -12.18
CA LEU A 184 -11.00 -15.15 -12.63
C LEU A 184 -9.82 -15.55 -13.51
N THR A 185 -9.52 -16.84 -13.57
CA THR A 185 -8.36 -17.40 -14.27
C THR A 185 -8.74 -18.22 -15.50
N ASP A 186 -10.04 -18.34 -15.77
CA ASP A 186 -10.62 -19.00 -16.95
C ASP A 186 -10.84 -17.97 -18.10
#